data_1eb94073c77f6e8457e06190f4e99159
#
_entry.id   1eb94073c77f6e8457e06190f4e99159
#
_cell.length_a   1.000
_cell.length_b   1.000
_cell.length_c   1.000
_cell.angle_alpha   90.00
_cell.angle_beta   90.00
_cell.angle_gamma   90.00
#
_symmetry.space_group_name_H-M   'P 1'
#
loop_
_entity.id
_entity.type
_entity.pdbx_description
1 polymer ?
#
loop_
_entity_poly.entity_id
_entity_poly.type
_entity_poly.pdbx_seq_one_letter_code
_entity_poly.pdbx_strand_id
1 'polypeptide(L)'
;MLPTRFEGRFQDQVFDLATDSSGVGVGLGHIDGTRETLPSAGTTDANTNRDERSTEWFLRDAMRLGAHWQLWAGLRHTQLQRESARTSPADDGPGEDGLRATRYDQSATLPWLALAHELSPGTLLYASWGEGLETDVAPNRARYVNRGQPLPALKSRQFELGLKWSGKDHDATLAWFDIDRPQAADIGPCDAADSCKRQIDGSARHRGAEAQAALRAGAWAWRASAMWLDAERQGSTQPGVNGTRPVNVPSASLRLGTEYSVGAMPGLALQGSLVAESDRVVLPYDDSVRIPGWARLDLGVRWEQAWAGTALLWRVGVDNVTDQRAWKESPYQFGHAYLYPLAPRAWRASLQASF
;
A
#
# COMPACT_ATOMS: atom_id res chain seq x y z
N MET A 1 5.90 3.64 26.77
CA MET A 1 7.19 3.63 26.05
C MET A 1 7.29 2.34 25.27
N LEU A 2 7.49 2.40 23.96
CA LEU A 2 7.69 1.23 23.10
C LEU A 2 9.02 1.41 22.37
N PRO A 3 10.12 0.82 22.84
CA PRO A 3 11.37 0.75 22.10
C PRO A 3 11.25 -0.35 21.06
N THR A 4 11.61 -0.05 19.82
CA THR A 4 11.77 -1.04 18.76
C THR A 4 13.16 -0.95 18.15
N ARG A 5 13.74 -2.09 17.81
CA ARG A 5 15.01 -2.20 17.10
C ARG A 5 14.81 -3.11 15.91
N PHE A 6 15.26 -2.66 14.76
CA PHE A 6 15.35 -3.49 13.56
C PHE A 6 16.81 -3.52 13.09
N GLU A 7 17.30 -4.72 12.82
CA GLU A 7 18.62 -4.94 12.24
C GLU A 7 18.43 -5.89 11.04
N GLY A 8 18.92 -5.49 9.87
CA GLY A 8 18.75 -6.27 8.65
C GLY A 8 20.00 -6.23 7.78
N ARG A 9 20.26 -7.35 7.10
CA ARG A 9 21.27 -7.49 6.07
C ARG A 9 20.56 -7.93 4.79
N PHE A 10 20.77 -7.18 3.72
CA PHE A 10 20.12 -7.43 2.44
C PHE A 10 21.21 -7.68 1.39
N GLN A 11 21.22 -8.88 0.81
CA GLN A 11 22.07 -9.19 -0.33
C GLN A 11 21.48 -8.57 -1.60
N ASP A 12 22.33 -7.93 -2.39
CA ASP A 12 21.94 -7.48 -3.71
C ASP A 12 21.83 -8.69 -4.64
N GLN A 13 20.78 -8.70 -5.48
CA GLN A 13 20.56 -9.73 -6.48
C GLN A 13 20.98 -9.19 -7.84
N VAL A 14 21.71 -10.01 -8.59
CA VAL A 14 22.09 -9.71 -9.97
C VAL A 14 21.30 -10.64 -10.89
N PHE A 15 20.58 -10.05 -11.83
CA PHE A 15 19.89 -10.78 -12.90
C PHE A 15 20.67 -10.60 -14.18
N ASP A 16 21.02 -11.72 -14.81
CA ASP A 16 21.56 -11.72 -16.16
C ASP A 16 20.37 -11.57 -17.12
N LEU A 17 20.11 -10.34 -17.55
CA LEU A 17 19.04 -10.02 -18.47
C LEU A 17 19.55 -10.17 -19.90
N ALA A 18 18.79 -10.88 -20.74
CA ALA A 18 19.03 -10.88 -22.17
C ALA A 18 18.91 -9.43 -22.69
N THR A 19 19.90 -8.98 -23.42
CA THR A 19 19.87 -7.69 -24.11
C THR A 19 19.66 -7.90 -25.60
N ASP A 20 18.88 -7.00 -26.22
CA ASP A 20 18.82 -6.96 -27.69
C ASP A 20 20.10 -6.36 -28.30
N SER A 21 20.15 -6.27 -29.62
CA SER A 21 21.29 -5.71 -30.34
C SER A 21 21.56 -4.22 -30.04
N SER A 22 20.64 -3.52 -29.39
CA SER A 22 20.79 -2.12 -28.94
C SER A 22 21.36 -2.00 -27.53
N GLY A 23 21.55 -3.13 -26.82
CA GLY A 23 21.98 -3.15 -25.43
C GLY A 23 20.86 -2.83 -24.42
N VAL A 24 19.63 -2.76 -24.87
CA VAL A 24 18.47 -2.54 -23.99
C VAL A 24 18.04 -3.88 -23.40
N GLY A 25 17.88 -3.96 -22.09
CA GLY A 25 17.30 -5.13 -21.43
C GLY A 25 15.88 -5.36 -21.89
N VAL A 26 15.64 -6.53 -22.51
CA VAL A 26 14.29 -6.89 -22.98
C VAL A 26 13.53 -7.47 -21.81
N GLY A 27 12.48 -6.78 -21.38
CA GLY A 27 11.57 -7.29 -20.38
C GLY A 27 10.82 -8.52 -20.90
N LEU A 28 10.93 -9.61 -20.16
CA LEU A 28 10.38 -10.90 -20.55
C LEU A 28 9.09 -11.17 -19.78
N GLY A 29 7.98 -10.81 -20.36
CA GLY A 29 6.68 -11.14 -19.81
C GLY A 29 5.59 -10.67 -20.75
N HIS A 30 4.73 -11.58 -21.12
CA HIS A 30 3.56 -11.28 -21.93
C HIS A 30 2.32 -11.23 -21.04
N ILE A 31 1.42 -10.31 -21.32
CA ILE A 31 0.14 -10.19 -20.61
C ILE A 31 -0.75 -11.44 -20.79
N ASP A 32 -0.46 -12.27 -21.77
CA ASP A 32 -1.13 -13.56 -22.00
C ASP A 32 -0.70 -14.66 -21.00
N GLY A 33 0.27 -14.36 -20.12
CA GLY A 33 0.76 -15.28 -19.09
C GLY A 33 1.83 -16.26 -19.58
N THR A 34 2.34 -16.10 -20.79
CA THR A 34 3.56 -16.81 -21.19
C THR A 34 4.71 -16.29 -20.36
N ARG A 35 5.43 -17.20 -19.73
CA ARG A 35 6.64 -16.90 -18.98
C ARG A 35 7.85 -17.34 -19.79
N GLU A 36 8.73 -16.41 -20.05
CA GLU A 36 10.10 -16.82 -20.31
C GLU A 36 10.77 -17.08 -18.95
N THR A 37 11.45 -18.22 -18.86
CA THR A 37 12.25 -18.54 -17.70
C THR A 37 13.45 -17.60 -17.65
N LEU A 38 13.38 -16.61 -16.75
CA LEU A 38 14.59 -15.85 -16.41
C LEU A 38 15.60 -16.78 -15.75
N PRO A 39 16.90 -16.59 -16.04
CA PRO A 39 17.95 -17.26 -15.28
C PRO A 39 17.74 -16.98 -13.78
N SER A 40 18.13 -17.92 -12.95
CA SER A 40 18.10 -17.73 -11.50
C SER A 40 18.90 -16.48 -11.14
N ALA A 41 18.33 -15.63 -10.27
CA ALA A 41 19.08 -14.51 -9.74
C ALA A 41 20.34 -15.01 -9.05
N GLY A 42 21.50 -14.50 -9.46
CA GLY A 42 22.73 -14.63 -8.70
C GLY A 42 22.68 -13.74 -7.44
N THR A 43 23.45 -14.08 -6.42
CA THR A 43 23.71 -13.20 -5.28
C THR A 43 25.15 -12.72 -5.36
N THR A 44 25.39 -11.45 -5.02
CA THR A 44 26.74 -10.90 -4.90
C THR A 44 27.17 -10.89 -3.44
N ASP A 45 28.47 -10.74 -3.20
CA ASP A 45 29.00 -10.49 -1.85
C ASP A 45 28.65 -9.10 -1.32
N ALA A 46 28.09 -8.23 -2.18
CA ALA A 46 27.60 -6.93 -1.80
C ALA A 46 26.33 -7.06 -0.94
N ASN A 47 26.28 -6.32 0.13
CA ASN A 47 25.09 -6.22 0.96
C ASN A 47 24.88 -4.80 1.50
N THR A 48 23.66 -4.49 1.87
CA THR A 48 23.31 -3.29 2.62
C THR A 48 22.91 -3.70 4.03
N ASN A 49 23.67 -3.23 5.01
CA ASN A 49 23.37 -3.44 6.43
C ASN A 49 22.54 -2.25 6.93
N ARG A 50 21.52 -2.53 7.71
CA ARG A 50 20.67 -1.51 8.35
C ARG A 50 20.54 -1.80 9.84
N ASP A 51 20.82 -0.79 10.67
CA ASP A 51 20.44 -0.73 12.08
C ASP A 51 19.43 0.41 12.25
N GLU A 52 18.28 0.11 12.80
CA GLU A 52 17.21 1.07 13.03
C GLU A 52 16.69 0.92 14.45
N ARG A 53 16.62 2.05 15.17
CA ARG A 53 16.06 2.14 16.51
C ARG A 53 15.00 3.22 16.52
N SER A 54 13.82 2.88 17.01
CA SER A 54 12.82 3.88 17.35
C SER A 54 12.43 3.82 18.81
N THR A 55 12.22 4.99 19.37
CA THR A 55 11.68 5.14 20.72
C THR A 55 10.45 6.00 20.63
N GLU A 56 9.33 5.46 21.09
CA GLU A 56 8.05 6.15 21.04
C GLU A 56 7.50 6.37 22.44
N TRP A 57 7.10 7.60 22.68
CA TRP A 57 6.34 8.02 23.84
C TRP A 57 4.96 8.43 23.39
N PHE A 58 3.95 7.91 24.00
CA PHE A 58 2.59 8.31 23.70
C PHE A 58 1.81 8.60 24.98
N LEU A 59 1.00 9.64 24.89
CA LEU A 59 -0.02 9.99 25.88
C LEU A 59 -1.35 9.99 25.14
N ARG A 60 -2.34 9.35 25.70
CA ARG A 60 -3.71 9.40 25.18
C ARG A 60 -4.69 9.45 26.32
N ASP A 61 -5.80 10.14 26.08
CA ASP A 61 -6.94 10.18 26.97
C ASP A 61 -8.23 9.93 26.21
N ALA A 62 -9.21 9.36 26.89
CA ALA A 62 -10.53 9.06 26.37
C ALA A 62 -11.57 9.54 27.39
N MET A 63 -12.24 10.62 27.06
CA MET A 63 -13.20 11.31 27.91
C MET A 63 -14.62 11.05 27.45
N ARG A 64 -15.51 10.75 28.38
CA ARG A 64 -16.95 10.74 28.13
C ARG A 64 -17.53 12.10 28.54
N LEU A 65 -18.17 12.77 27.61
CA LEU A 65 -18.78 14.09 27.82
C LEU A 65 -20.31 13.93 27.78
N GLY A 66 -20.88 13.67 28.96
CA GLY A 66 -22.30 13.32 29.07
C GLY A 66 -22.61 11.89 28.58
N ALA A 67 -23.86 11.66 28.15
CA ALA A 67 -24.36 10.34 27.80
C ALA A 67 -23.94 9.86 26.39
N HIS A 68 -23.74 10.80 25.45
CA HIS A 68 -23.65 10.47 24.02
C HIS A 68 -22.35 10.92 23.35
N TRP A 69 -21.53 11.73 24.03
CA TRP A 69 -20.29 12.24 23.45
C TRP A 69 -19.06 11.54 24.00
N GLN A 70 -18.11 11.30 23.13
CA GLN A 70 -16.81 10.75 23.47
C GLN A 70 -15.72 11.55 22.75
N LEU A 71 -14.72 11.98 23.51
CA LEU A 71 -13.56 12.70 23.01
C LEU A 71 -12.30 11.87 23.26
N TRP A 72 -11.52 11.69 22.23
CA TRP A 72 -10.18 11.11 22.34
C TRP A 72 -9.16 12.14 21.91
N ALA A 73 -8.11 12.26 22.68
CA ALA A 73 -6.96 13.10 22.36
C ALA A 73 -5.68 12.33 22.62
N GLY A 74 -4.68 12.57 21.84
CA GLY A 74 -3.39 11.92 22.01
C GLY A 74 -2.25 12.70 21.41
N LEU A 75 -1.08 12.39 21.93
CA LEU A 75 0.20 12.92 21.50
C LEU A 75 1.19 11.76 21.41
N ARG A 76 1.85 11.62 20.27
CA ARG A 76 2.94 10.69 20.07
C ARG A 76 4.22 11.46 19.79
N HIS A 77 5.27 11.18 20.54
CA HIS A 77 6.62 11.64 20.27
C HIS A 77 7.46 10.46 19.85
N THR A 78 8.01 10.51 18.63
CA THR A 78 8.85 9.47 18.05
C THR A 78 10.25 10.03 17.86
N GLN A 79 11.24 9.32 18.37
CA GLN A 79 12.65 9.51 18.04
C GLN A 79 13.09 8.32 17.19
N LEU A 80 13.57 8.59 15.99
CA LEU A 80 14.02 7.57 15.04
C LEU A 80 15.48 7.79 14.68
N GLN A 81 16.28 6.73 14.85
CA GLN A 81 17.68 6.67 14.45
C GLN A 81 17.84 5.51 13.47
N ARG A 82 18.46 5.76 12.33
CA ARG A 82 18.74 4.73 11.33
C ARG A 82 20.12 4.96 10.73
N GLU A 83 20.86 3.88 10.60
CA GLU A 83 22.11 3.84 9.84
C GLU A 83 22.02 2.73 8.80
N SER A 84 22.43 3.01 7.57
CA SER A 84 22.52 2.03 6.49
C SER A 84 23.89 2.16 5.82
N ALA A 85 24.60 1.04 5.69
CA ALA A 85 25.92 1.00 5.06
C ALA A 85 25.97 -0.15 4.04
N ARG A 86 26.59 0.11 2.90
CA ARG A 86 26.90 -0.93 1.89
C ARG A 86 28.27 -1.51 2.12
N THR A 87 28.47 -2.76 1.79
CA THR A 87 29.77 -3.45 1.89
C THR A 87 30.61 -3.33 0.63
N SER A 88 29.98 -2.97 -0.52
CA SER A 88 30.68 -2.69 -1.77
C SER A 88 30.05 -1.49 -2.49
N PRO A 89 30.82 -0.77 -3.34
CA PRO A 89 30.26 0.27 -4.20
C PRO A 89 29.22 -0.33 -5.15
N ALA A 90 28.18 0.45 -5.47
CA ALA A 90 27.27 0.11 -6.56
C ALA A 90 27.82 0.67 -7.87
N ASP A 91 27.82 -0.16 -8.91
CA ASP A 91 28.34 0.24 -10.23
C ASP A 91 27.28 0.98 -11.09
N ASP A 92 26.06 1.09 -10.59
CA ASP A 92 24.93 1.65 -11.32
C ASP A 92 24.74 3.14 -11.04
N GLY A 93 25.15 3.97 -11.94
CA GLY A 93 24.87 5.39 -11.91
C GLY A 93 26.08 6.27 -12.19
N PRO A 94 25.88 7.57 -12.43
CA PRO A 94 26.97 8.52 -12.64
C PRO A 94 27.78 8.70 -11.34
N GLY A 95 29.06 8.38 -11.37
CA GLY A 95 30.01 8.50 -10.27
C GLY A 95 30.06 7.27 -9.34
N GLU A 96 31.06 7.24 -8.50
CA GLU A 96 31.22 6.19 -7.50
C GLU A 96 30.18 6.32 -6.39
N ASP A 97 29.35 5.31 -6.21
CA ASP A 97 28.57 5.15 -5.01
C ASP A 97 29.51 4.79 -3.86
N GLY A 98 29.77 5.79 -3.03
CA GLY A 98 30.63 5.58 -1.90
C GLY A 98 30.07 4.56 -0.91
N LEU A 99 30.94 3.90 -0.19
CA LEU A 99 30.64 3.07 0.99
C LEU A 99 30.14 3.91 2.19
N ARG A 100 29.67 5.14 1.94
CA ARG A 100 29.23 6.03 3.01
C ARG A 100 27.96 5.51 3.64
N ALA A 101 27.98 5.41 4.96
CA ALA A 101 26.75 5.19 5.71
C ALA A 101 25.77 6.36 5.49
N THR A 102 24.53 6.03 5.24
CA THR A 102 23.43 6.99 5.35
C THR A 102 22.93 7.00 6.78
N ARG A 103 22.81 8.18 7.38
CA ARG A 103 22.35 8.33 8.77
C ARG A 103 21.10 9.19 8.81
N TYR A 104 20.15 8.73 9.60
CA TYR A 104 18.93 9.44 9.92
C TYR A 104 18.76 9.49 11.43
N ASP A 105 18.68 10.70 11.99
CA ASP A 105 18.40 10.94 13.41
C ASP A 105 17.45 12.13 13.51
N GLN A 106 16.18 11.84 13.75
CA GLN A 106 15.16 12.86 13.85
C GLN A 106 14.11 12.48 14.88
N SER A 107 13.46 13.50 15.43
CA SER A 107 12.30 13.35 16.28
C SER A 107 11.12 14.14 15.76
N ALA A 108 9.93 13.65 16.01
CA ALA A 108 8.68 14.32 15.68
C ALA A 108 7.63 14.11 16.76
N THR A 109 6.86 15.16 17.00
CA THR A 109 5.68 15.10 17.87
C THR A 109 4.44 15.21 16.99
N LEU A 110 3.52 14.27 17.17
CA LEU A 110 2.36 14.03 16.30
C LEU A 110 1.08 14.03 17.16
N PRO A 111 0.32 15.11 17.15
CA PRO A 111 -0.98 15.17 17.82
C PRO A 111 -2.08 14.50 16.99
N TRP A 112 -3.11 14.01 17.69
CA TRP A 112 -4.35 13.57 17.09
C TRP A 112 -5.53 13.83 18.02
N LEU A 113 -6.71 14.00 17.44
CA LEU A 113 -7.96 14.28 18.14
C LEU A 113 -9.11 13.58 17.43
N ALA A 114 -10.05 13.01 18.18
CA ALA A 114 -11.27 12.48 17.63
C ALA A 114 -12.45 12.78 18.56
N LEU A 115 -13.56 13.17 17.96
CA LEU A 115 -14.84 13.41 18.64
C LEU A 115 -15.88 12.49 18.03
N ALA A 116 -16.63 11.78 18.87
CA ALA A 116 -17.74 10.96 18.42
C ALA A 116 -19.02 11.27 19.19
N HIS A 117 -20.14 11.14 18.50
CA HIS A 117 -21.49 11.32 19.03
C HIS A 117 -22.36 10.11 18.71
N GLU A 118 -22.90 9.47 19.73
CA GLU A 118 -23.88 8.42 19.58
C GLU A 118 -25.25 9.02 19.23
N LEU A 119 -25.68 8.87 17.97
CA LEU A 119 -26.95 9.37 17.48
C LEU A 119 -28.13 8.51 17.98
N SER A 120 -27.91 7.22 18.05
CA SER A 120 -28.80 6.19 18.57
C SER A 120 -28.02 4.93 18.91
N PRO A 121 -28.57 3.98 19.68
CA PRO A 121 -27.87 2.72 19.95
C PRO A 121 -27.35 2.05 18.67
N GLY A 122 -26.04 1.86 18.59
CA GLY A 122 -25.37 1.31 17.42
C GLY A 122 -25.09 2.27 16.27
N THR A 123 -25.43 3.56 16.39
CA THR A 123 -25.17 4.58 15.35
C THR A 123 -24.27 5.67 15.89
N LEU A 124 -23.06 5.78 15.35
CA LEU A 124 -22.01 6.69 15.79
C LEU A 124 -21.59 7.63 14.65
N LEU A 125 -21.73 8.94 14.86
CA LEU A 125 -21.11 9.97 14.03
C LEU A 125 -19.76 10.34 14.64
N TYR A 126 -18.69 10.48 13.84
CA TYR A 126 -17.40 10.88 14.34
C TYR A 126 -16.66 11.83 13.39
N ALA A 127 -15.80 12.64 13.97
CA ALA A 127 -14.80 13.41 13.25
C ALA A 127 -13.43 13.16 13.89
N SER A 128 -12.38 13.05 13.09
CA SER A 128 -11.02 12.90 13.58
C SER A 128 -10.05 13.74 12.77
N TRP A 129 -9.00 14.16 13.44
CA TRP A 129 -7.86 14.84 12.85
C TRP A 129 -6.57 14.30 13.47
N GLY A 130 -5.50 14.19 12.67
CA GLY A 130 -4.22 13.76 13.19
C GLY A 130 -3.07 14.00 12.22
N GLU A 131 -1.85 13.90 12.75
CA GLU A 131 -0.61 13.96 12.00
C GLU A 131 0.05 12.58 11.93
N GLY A 132 0.58 12.24 10.74
CA GLY A 132 1.42 11.09 10.49
C GLY A 132 2.87 11.50 10.21
N LEU A 133 3.81 10.56 10.32
CA LEU A 133 5.22 10.78 10.05
C LEU A 133 5.72 9.82 8.97
N GLU A 134 6.38 10.38 7.98
CA GLU A 134 7.21 9.65 7.04
C GLU A 134 8.64 10.20 7.09
N THR A 135 9.60 9.36 6.73
CA THR A 135 11.02 9.70 6.74
C THR A 135 11.62 9.40 5.38
N ASP A 136 12.49 10.27 4.91
CA ASP A 136 13.24 10.08 3.68
C ASP A 136 14.69 10.52 3.87
N VAL A 137 15.59 9.88 3.13
CA VAL A 137 17.03 10.16 3.11
C VAL A 137 17.47 10.24 1.66
N ALA A 138 18.21 11.27 1.30
CA ALA A 138 18.81 11.38 -0.02
C ALA A 138 19.67 10.14 -0.31
N PRO A 139 19.46 9.43 -1.43
CA PRO A 139 20.23 8.24 -1.75
C PRO A 139 21.73 8.52 -1.71
N ASN A 140 22.51 7.55 -1.24
CA ASN A 140 23.96 7.67 -1.20
C ASN A 140 24.56 7.35 -2.57
N ARG A 141 24.26 8.21 -3.56
CA ARG A 141 24.74 8.11 -4.95
C ARG A 141 25.42 9.41 -5.37
N ALA A 142 26.47 9.32 -6.16
CA ALA A 142 27.28 10.47 -6.56
C ALA A 142 26.50 11.58 -7.24
N ARG A 143 25.40 11.25 -7.92
CA ARG A 143 24.55 12.26 -8.57
C ARG A 143 23.88 13.25 -7.60
N TYR A 144 23.74 12.90 -6.30
CA TYR A 144 23.09 13.78 -5.33
C TYR A 144 24.08 14.69 -4.62
N VAL A 145 23.86 16.00 -4.68
CA VAL A 145 24.63 16.99 -3.91
C VAL A 145 24.47 16.82 -2.40
N ASN A 146 23.32 16.30 -1.97
CA ASN A 146 23.00 16.04 -0.55
C ASN A 146 22.95 14.54 -0.23
N ARG A 147 23.78 13.74 -0.90
CA ARG A 147 23.88 12.29 -0.69
C ARG A 147 23.98 11.89 0.77
N GLY A 148 23.18 10.90 1.19
CA GLY A 148 23.17 10.40 2.55
C GLY A 148 22.62 11.34 3.61
N GLN A 149 22.13 12.52 3.24
CA GLN A 149 21.53 13.47 4.19
C GLN A 149 20.05 13.15 4.40
N PRO A 150 19.58 13.18 5.65
CA PRO A 150 18.15 13.05 5.93
C PRO A 150 17.40 14.29 5.46
N LEU A 151 16.19 14.07 4.93
CA LEU A 151 15.23 15.13 4.71
C LEU A 151 14.55 15.48 6.04
N PRO A 152 14.02 16.70 6.17
CA PRO A 152 13.12 17.03 7.27
C PRO A 152 11.96 16.02 7.35
N ALA A 153 11.46 15.77 8.56
CA ALA A 153 10.35 14.86 8.77
C ALA A 153 9.14 15.26 7.91
N LEU A 154 8.66 14.33 7.08
CA LEU A 154 7.50 14.54 6.23
C LEU A 154 6.24 14.28 7.08
N LYS A 155 5.62 15.36 7.54
CA LYS A 155 4.40 15.27 8.33
C LYS A 155 3.17 15.31 7.43
N SER A 156 2.45 14.21 7.34
CA SER A 156 1.13 14.17 6.73
C SER A 156 0.05 14.64 7.71
N ARG A 157 -1.03 15.18 7.18
CA ARG A 157 -2.21 15.58 7.96
C ARG A 157 -3.44 14.91 7.37
N GLN A 158 -4.29 14.41 8.26
CA GLN A 158 -5.54 13.78 7.87
C GLN A 158 -6.68 14.39 8.67
N PHE A 159 -7.76 14.69 7.96
CA PHE A 159 -9.08 14.93 8.54
C PHE A 159 -10.04 13.85 8.04
N GLU A 160 -10.91 13.34 8.91
CA GLU A 160 -11.92 12.34 8.56
C GLU A 160 -13.24 12.66 9.27
N LEU A 161 -14.34 12.52 8.54
CA LEU A 161 -15.71 12.58 9.06
C LEU A 161 -16.41 11.28 8.66
N GLY A 162 -17.00 10.59 9.62
CA GLY A 162 -17.60 9.30 9.30
C GLY A 162 -18.82 8.95 10.16
N LEU A 163 -19.59 8.01 9.63
CA LEU A 163 -20.75 7.40 10.26
C LEU A 163 -20.50 5.90 10.37
N LYS A 164 -20.67 5.34 11.58
CA LYS A 164 -20.68 3.91 11.82
C LYS A 164 -22.06 3.48 12.26
N TRP A 165 -22.53 2.41 11.68
CA TRP A 165 -23.82 1.83 11.99
C TRP A 165 -23.65 0.32 12.19
N SER A 166 -24.03 -0.18 13.37
CA SER A 166 -23.87 -1.58 13.75
C SER A 166 -25.14 -2.11 14.41
N GLY A 167 -25.46 -3.35 14.12
CA GLY A 167 -26.57 -4.09 14.70
C GLY A 167 -26.25 -5.57 14.76
N LYS A 168 -27.24 -6.39 15.09
CA LYS A 168 -27.04 -7.82 15.26
C LYS A 168 -26.51 -8.52 13.99
N ASP A 169 -27.04 -8.13 12.84
CA ASP A 169 -26.81 -8.82 11.57
C ASP A 169 -26.18 -7.92 10.51
N HIS A 170 -25.78 -6.70 10.88
CA HIS A 170 -25.17 -5.75 9.95
C HIS A 170 -24.18 -4.82 10.65
N ASP A 171 -23.16 -4.46 9.90
CA ASP A 171 -22.21 -3.41 10.22
C ASP A 171 -21.95 -2.59 8.96
N ALA A 172 -21.93 -1.27 9.09
CA ALA A 172 -21.59 -0.38 8.01
C ALA A 172 -20.78 0.81 8.50
N THR A 173 -19.88 1.28 7.67
CA THR A 173 -19.10 2.51 7.89
C THR A 173 -19.10 3.30 6.60
N LEU A 174 -19.33 4.59 6.70
CA LEU A 174 -19.14 5.58 5.64
C LEU A 174 -18.21 6.65 6.18
N ALA A 175 -17.13 6.94 5.48
CA ALA A 175 -16.20 7.99 5.86
C ALA A 175 -15.86 8.87 4.66
N TRP A 176 -15.71 10.14 4.90
CA TRP A 176 -15.08 11.10 4.01
C TRP A 176 -13.76 11.53 4.63
N PHE A 177 -12.71 11.67 3.82
CA PHE A 177 -11.38 12.03 4.28
C PHE A 177 -10.72 13.08 3.39
N ASP A 178 -9.82 13.84 3.98
CA ASP A 178 -8.90 14.77 3.31
C ASP A 178 -7.51 14.58 3.93
N ILE A 179 -6.56 14.11 3.11
CA ILE A 179 -5.19 13.81 3.52
C ILE A 179 -4.25 14.67 2.69
N ASP A 180 -3.39 15.44 3.36
CA ASP A 180 -2.26 16.14 2.73
C ASP A 180 -0.96 15.46 3.12
N ARG A 181 -0.22 14.97 2.13
CA ARG A 181 0.99 14.17 2.30
C ARG A 181 2.15 14.82 1.56
N PRO A 182 3.16 15.39 2.27
CA PRO A 182 4.35 15.92 1.64
C PRO A 182 5.02 14.88 0.74
N GLN A 183 5.59 15.33 -0.36
CA GLN A 183 6.29 14.48 -1.32
C GLN A 183 7.75 14.89 -1.40
N ALA A 184 8.64 13.91 -1.49
CA ALA A 184 10.03 14.14 -1.82
C ALA A 184 10.27 13.85 -3.31
N ALA A 185 11.10 14.65 -3.95
CA ALA A 185 11.45 14.49 -5.34
C ALA A 185 12.94 14.75 -5.58
N ASP A 186 13.43 14.23 -6.69
CA ASP A 186 14.77 14.49 -7.18
C ASP A 186 14.71 15.69 -8.13
N ILE A 187 15.38 16.77 -7.78
CA ILE A 187 15.38 18.03 -8.52
C ILE A 187 16.73 18.24 -9.20
N GLY A 188 16.69 18.50 -10.49
CA GLY A 188 17.85 18.65 -11.36
C GLY A 188 17.87 17.61 -12.48
N PRO A 189 18.87 17.64 -13.38
CA PRO A 189 18.97 16.68 -14.49
C PRO A 189 19.26 15.25 -14.04
N CYS A 190 19.91 15.04 -12.90
CA CYS A 190 20.20 13.74 -12.30
C CYS A 190 21.02 12.77 -13.18
N ASP A 191 21.72 13.28 -14.17
CA ASP A 191 22.46 12.57 -15.21
C ASP A 191 23.98 12.57 -15.00
N ALA A 192 24.47 13.39 -14.06
CA ALA A 192 25.89 13.54 -13.75
C ALA A 192 26.13 13.61 -12.24
N ALA A 193 27.38 13.56 -11.83
CA ALA A 193 27.76 13.79 -10.43
C ALA A 193 27.31 15.18 -9.98
N ASP A 194 26.76 15.25 -8.74
CA ASP A 194 26.27 16.47 -8.09
C ASP A 194 25.25 17.28 -8.93
N SER A 195 24.51 16.61 -9.85
CA SER A 195 23.49 17.23 -10.71
C SER A 195 22.06 17.12 -10.16
N CYS A 196 21.88 16.45 -9.02
CA CYS A 196 20.60 16.12 -8.46
C CYS A 196 20.53 16.49 -6.97
N LYS A 197 19.37 16.94 -6.53
CA LYS A 197 19.08 17.17 -5.10
C LYS A 197 17.79 16.50 -4.69
N ARG A 198 17.84 15.61 -3.71
CA ARG A 198 16.65 15.07 -3.07
C ARG A 198 16.11 16.07 -2.06
N GLN A 199 14.86 16.51 -2.21
CA GLN A 199 14.24 17.47 -1.31
C GLN A 199 12.72 17.27 -1.25
N ILE A 200 12.08 17.90 -0.26
CA ILE A 200 10.61 17.99 -0.23
C ILE A 200 10.20 18.91 -1.38
N ASP A 201 9.29 18.44 -2.23
CA ASP A 201 8.80 19.14 -3.41
C ASP A 201 7.29 19.02 -3.54
N GLY A 202 6.60 19.90 -2.80
CA GLY A 202 5.15 19.94 -2.73
C GLY A 202 4.54 18.80 -1.91
N SER A 203 3.28 18.53 -2.21
CA SER A 203 2.49 17.48 -1.55
C SER A 203 1.58 16.76 -2.54
N ALA A 204 1.03 15.61 -2.10
CA ALA A 204 -0.10 14.95 -2.74
C ALA A 204 -1.31 15.07 -1.81
N ARG A 205 -2.37 15.72 -2.28
CA ARG A 205 -3.64 15.81 -1.57
C ARG A 205 -4.56 14.70 -2.02
N HIS A 206 -5.12 13.97 -1.08
CA HIS A 206 -6.02 12.85 -1.30
C HIS A 206 -7.35 13.15 -0.62
N ARG A 207 -8.40 13.35 -1.39
CA ARG A 207 -9.76 13.53 -0.90
C ARG A 207 -10.63 12.40 -1.39
N GLY A 208 -11.48 11.88 -0.53
CA GLY A 208 -12.30 10.77 -0.97
C GLY A 208 -13.37 10.37 0.00
N ALA A 209 -14.07 9.31 -0.38
CA ALA A 209 -15.04 8.65 0.45
C ALA A 209 -14.81 7.15 0.42
N GLU A 210 -14.96 6.53 1.58
CA GLU A 210 -14.90 5.08 1.76
C GLU A 210 -16.20 4.58 2.38
N ALA A 211 -16.68 3.45 1.87
CA ALA A 211 -17.81 2.76 2.42
C ALA A 211 -17.44 1.29 2.64
N GLN A 212 -17.84 0.76 3.79
CA GLN A 212 -17.71 -0.65 4.11
C GLN A 212 -19.03 -1.16 4.70
N ALA A 213 -19.42 -2.36 4.34
CA ALA A 213 -20.61 -3.00 4.90
C ALA A 213 -20.42 -4.50 5.04
N ALA A 214 -20.99 -5.06 6.10
CA ALA A 214 -21.19 -6.48 6.28
C ALA A 214 -22.67 -6.72 6.65
N LEU A 215 -23.29 -7.73 6.04
CA LEU A 215 -24.69 -8.07 6.24
C LEU A 215 -24.84 -9.57 6.30
N ARG A 216 -25.64 -10.07 7.25
CA ARG A 216 -26.14 -11.44 7.30
C ARG A 216 -27.65 -11.44 7.18
N ALA A 217 -28.17 -12.16 6.21
CA ALA A 217 -29.59 -12.25 5.95
C ALA A 217 -29.98 -13.70 5.58
N GLY A 218 -30.53 -14.43 6.54
CA GLY A 218 -30.84 -15.84 6.35
C GLY A 218 -29.59 -16.67 6.03
N ALA A 219 -29.59 -17.33 4.88
CA ALA A 219 -28.48 -18.15 4.41
C ALA A 219 -27.34 -17.34 3.77
N TRP A 220 -27.49 -16.04 3.61
CA TRP A 220 -26.54 -15.17 2.94
C TRP A 220 -25.69 -14.38 3.92
N ALA A 221 -24.39 -14.28 3.62
CA ALA A 221 -23.49 -13.33 4.23
C ALA A 221 -22.83 -12.50 3.11
N TRP A 222 -22.85 -11.17 3.26
CA TRP A 222 -22.31 -10.21 2.31
C TRP A 222 -21.24 -9.36 2.98
N ARG A 223 -20.20 -9.01 2.23
CA ARG A 223 -19.23 -7.99 2.59
C ARG A 223 -18.97 -7.12 1.39
N ALA A 224 -18.98 -5.82 1.58
CA ALA A 224 -18.70 -4.86 0.53
C ALA A 224 -17.73 -3.81 1.05
N SER A 225 -16.83 -3.35 0.20
CA SER A 225 -16.06 -2.11 0.41
C SER A 225 -15.91 -1.36 -0.90
N ALA A 226 -16.07 -0.05 -0.84
CA ALA A 226 -15.88 0.84 -1.97
C ALA A 226 -15.07 2.05 -1.54
N MET A 227 -14.24 2.55 -2.42
CA MET A 227 -13.49 3.80 -2.27
C MET A 227 -13.66 4.62 -3.53
N TRP A 228 -13.90 5.89 -3.36
CA TRP A 228 -13.71 6.92 -4.37
C TRP A 228 -12.66 7.91 -3.91
N LEU A 229 -11.71 8.25 -4.78
CA LEU A 229 -10.54 9.05 -4.46
C LEU A 229 -10.30 10.09 -5.55
N ASP A 230 -10.25 11.34 -5.15
CA ASP A 230 -9.68 12.45 -5.90
C ASP A 230 -8.30 12.77 -5.31
N ALA A 231 -7.25 12.53 -6.09
CA ALA A 231 -5.87 12.70 -5.65
C ALA A 231 -5.11 13.59 -6.64
N GLU A 232 -4.44 14.61 -6.13
CA GLU A 232 -3.75 15.61 -6.94
C GLU A 232 -2.40 16.00 -6.33
N ARG A 233 -1.39 16.17 -7.18
CA ARG A 233 -0.08 16.70 -6.83
C ARG A 233 -0.13 18.23 -6.82
N GLN A 234 0.43 18.85 -5.78
CA GLN A 234 0.38 20.30 -5.57
C GLN A 234 1.71 20.84 -5.07
N GLY A 235 2.04 22.08 -5.48
CA GLY A 235 3.20 22.80 -4.95
C GLY A 235 4.55 22.24 -5.37
N SER A 236 4.62 21.36 -6.37
CA SER A 236 5.89 20.89 -6.94
C SER A 236 6.55 21.99 -7.78
N THR A 237 7.87 22.05 -7.73
CA THR A 237 8.69 22.91 -8.58
C THR A 237 8.95 22.30 -9.96
N GLN A 238 8.63 21.03 -10.15
CA GLN A 238 8.83 20.33 -11.43
C GLN A 238 7.70 20.66 -12.41
N PRO A 239 8.05 21.02 -13.68
CA PRO A 239 7.06 21.27 -14.71
C PRO A 239 6.17 20.04 -14.97
N GLY A 240 4.87 20.27 -15.17
CA GLY A 240 3.92 19.24 -15.54
C GLY A 240 3.46 18.30 -14.40
N VAL A 241 3.96 18.50 -13.16
CA VAL A 241 3.60 17.64 -12.03
C VAL A 241 2.35 18.14 -11.30
N ASN A 242 2.20 19.47 -11.15
CA ASN A 242 1.04 20.04 -10.45
C ASN A 242 -0.26 19.77 -11.22
N GLY A 243 -1.31 19.41 -10.52
CA GLY A 243 -2.60 19.04 -11.09
C GLY A 243 -2.68 17.57 -11.55
N THR A 244 -1.56 16.83 -11.57
CA THR A 244 -1.58 15.42 -11.98
C THR A 244 -1.98 14.51 -10.83
N ARG A 245 -2.59 13.38 -11.19
CA ARG A 245 -2.87 12.30 -10.23
C ARG A 245 -1.56 11.60 -9.86
N PRO A 246 -1.34 11.24 -8.57
CA PRO A 246 -0.23 10.38 -8.19
C PRO A 246 -0.22 9.07 -8.98
N VAL A 247 0.98 8.64 -9.39
CA VAL A 247 1.18 7.43 -10.18
C VAL A 247 0.69 6.19 -9.44
N ASN A 248 0.13 5.25 -10.18
CA ASN A 248 -0.33 3.94 -9.69
C ASN A 248 -1.47 4.00 -8.67
N VAL A 249 -2.20 5.11 -8.59
CA VAL A 249 -3.33 5.32 -7.67
C VAL A 249 -4.65 5.25 -8.45
N PRO A 250 -5.54 4.28 -8.18
CA PRO A 250 -6.86 4.24 -8.80
C PRO A 250 -7.77 5.30 -8.17
N SER A 251 -8.67 5.90 -8.96
CA SER A 251 -9.67 6.84 -8.45
C SER A 251 -10.91 6.16 -7.86
N ALA A 252 -11.09 4.87 -8.14
CA ALA A 252 -12.17 4.09 -7.53
C ALA A 252 -11.74 2.63 -7.37
N SER A 253 -12.19 2.02 -6.29
CA SER A 253 -12.09 0.58 -6.06
C SER A 253 -13.36 0.01 -5.46
N LEU A 254 -13.68 -1.22 -5.81
CA LEU A 254 -14.83 -1.97 -5.30
C LEU A 254 -14.38 -3.39 -4.96
N ARG A 255 -14.80 -3.87 -3.79
CA ARG A 255 -14.68 -5.27 -3.40
C ARG A 255 -16.02 -5.73 -2.87
N LEU A 256 -16.52 -6.84 -3.44
CA LEU A 256 -17.74 -7.51 -2.99
C LEU A 256 -17.40 -8.95 -2.68
N GLY A 257 -17.86 -9.44 -1.56
CA GLY A 257 -17.76 -10.84 -1.17
C GLY A 257 -19.14 -11.35 -0.75
N THR A 258 -19.48 -12.58 -1.14
CA THR A 258 -20.72 -13.22 -0.74
C THR A 258 -20.47 -14.67 -0.38
N GLU A 259 -21.21 -15.15 0.60
CA GLU A 259 -21.29 -16.57 0.96
C GLU A 259 -22.75 -16.96 1.11
N TYR A 260 -23.13 -18.07 0.50
CA TYR A 260 -24.45 -18.67 0.61
C TYR A 260 -24.35 -20.05 1.25
N SER A 261 -24.94 -20.22 2.43
CA SER A 261 -25.03 -21.50 3.13
C SER A 261 -26.14 -22.35 2.53
N VAL A 262 -25.80 -23.52 2.00
CA VAL A 262 -26.75 -24.40 1.31
C VAL A 262 -27.55 -25.19 2.34
N GLY A 263 -28.81 -24.82 2.58
CA GLY A 263 -29.64 -25.42 3.60
C GLY A 263 -29.89 -26.95 3.45
N ALA A 264 -29.89 -27.46 2.21
CA ALA A 264 -30.04 -28.88 1.93
C ALA A 264 -28.78 -29.71 2.23
N MET A 265 -27.61 -29.07 2.38
CA MET A 265 -26.34 -29.75 2.68
C MET A 265 -25.64 -29.04 3.85
N PRO A 266 -25.82 -29.45 5.08
CA PRO A 266 -25.18 -28.82 6.23
C PRO A 266 -23.66 -28.73 6.07
N GLY A 267 -23.10 -27.58 6.38
CA GLY A 267 -21.66 -27.29 6.25
C GLY A 267 -21.21 -26.86 4.84
N LEU A 268 -22.06 -26.99 3.82
CA LEU A 268 -21.75 -26.55 2.46
C LEU A 268 -22.06 -25.05 2.29
N ALA A 269 -21.10 -24.30 1.76
CA ALA A 269 -21.27 -22.91 1.38
C ALA A 269 -20.68 -22.61 0.00
N LEU A 270 -21.39 -21.80 -0.78
CA LEU A 270 -20.93 -21.25 -2.06
C LEU A 270 -20.38 -19.85 -1.81
N GLN A 271 -19.26 -19.53 -2.44
CA GLN A 271 -18.55 -18.26 -2.25
C GLN A 271 -18.35 -17.55 -3.58
N GLY A 272 -18.51 -16.24 -3.57
CA GLY A 272 -18.18 -15.36 -4.69
C GLY A 272 -17.44 -14.12 -4.22
N SER A 273 -16.48 -13.66 -4.99
CA SER A 273 -15.74 -12.43 -4.73
C SER A 273 -15.52 -11.66 -6.02
N LEU A 274 -15.84 -10.37 -6.01
CA LEU A 274 -15.56 -9.44 -7.09
C LEU A 274 -14.62 -8.35 -6.59
N VAL A 275 -13.55 -8.10 -7.34
CA VAL A 275 -12.65 -6.96 -7.14
C VAL A 275 -12.60 -6.16 -8.42
N ALA A 276 -12.81 -4.86 -8.35
CA ALA A 276 -12.70 -3.95 -9.48
C ALA A 276 -11.94 -2.69 -9.08
N GLU A 277 -11.13 -2.18 -9.98
CA GLU A 277 -10.39 -0.94 -9.83
C GLU A 277 -10.46 -0.12 -11.12
N SER A 278 -10.46 1.21 -10.96
CA SER A 278 -10.41 2.13 -12.11
C SER A 278 -9.02 2.16 -12.76
N ASP A 279 -8.90 2.94 -13.82
CA ASP A 279 -7.63 3.25 -14.47
C ASP A 279 -6.60 3.88 -13.52
N ARG A 280 -5.32 3.77 -13.89
CA ARG A 280 -4.19 4.35 -13.15
C ARG A 280 -3.29 5.13 -14.09
N VAL A 281 -2.78 6.26 -13.61
CA VAL A 281 -1.75 7.03 -14.29
C VAL A 281 -0.41 6.30 -14.17
N VAL A 282 0.36 6.30 -15.26
CA VAL A 282 1.65 5.61 -15.38
C VAL A 282 2.83 6.57 -15.19
N LEU A 283 2.73 7.79 -15.69
CA LEU A 283 3.83 8.77 -15.65
C LEU A 283 3.54 9.91 -14.66
N PRO A 284 4.50 10.34 -13.87
CA PRO A 284 4.29 11.36 -12.82
C PRO A 284 4.05 12.78 -13.36
N TYR A 285 4.25 13.01 -14.65
CA TYR A 285 4.17 14.30 -15.33
C TYR A 285 3.23 14.28 -16.55
N ASP A 286 2.54 13.19 -16.80
CA ASP A 286 1.62 13.03 -17.94
C ASP A 286 0.44 12.11 -17.59
N ASP A 287 -0.68 12.73 -17.27
CA ASP A 287 -1.93 12.02 -16.93
C ASP A 287 -2.60 11.33 -18.11
N SER A 288 -2.14 11.59 -19.34
CA SER A 288 -2.71 10.95 -20.54
C SER A 288 -2.27 9.48 -20.68
N VAL A 289 -1.12 9.13 -20.11
CA VAL A 289 -0.59 7.76 -20.15
C VAL A 289 -1.16 6.96 -18.98
N ARG A 290 -2.05 6.02 -19.29
CA ARG A 290 -2.80 5.24 -18.28
C ARG A 290 -2.86 3.77 -18.63
N ILE A 291 -2.90 2.93 -17.59
CA ILE A 291 -3.38 1.55 -17.72
C ILE A 291 -4.89 1.51 -17.46
N PRO A 292 -5.66 0.71 -18.26
CA PRO A 292 -7.10 0.58 -18.05
C PRO A 292 -7.46 -0.03 -16.71
N GLY A 293 -8.67 0.31 -16.22
CA GLY A 293 -9.26 -0.37 -15.07
C GLY A 293 -9.54 -1.86 -15.38
N TRP A 294 -9.71 -2.63 -14.32
CA TRP A 294 -9.93 -4.06 -14.42
C TRP A 294 -10.94 -4.57 -13.38
N ALA A 295 -11.52 -5.73 -13.65
CA ALA A 295 -12.36 -6.44 -12.69
C ALA A 295 -12.01 -7.93 -12.69
N ARG A 296 -12.01 -8.55 -11.51
CA ARG A 296 -11.76 -9.98 -11.31
C ARG A 296 -12.88 -10.61 -10.50
N LEU A 297 -13.42 -11.70 -11.01
CA LEU A 297 -14.39 -12.53 -10.33
C LEU A 297 -13.74 -13.85 -9.91
N ASP A 298 -13.90 -14.19 -8.63
CA ASP A 298 -13.47 -15.45 -8.03
C ASP A 298 -14.70 -16.21 -7.53
N LEU A 299 -14.75 -17.51 -7.73
CA LEU A 299 -15.81 -18.38 -7.21
C LEU A 299 -15.21 -19.53 -6.39
N GLY A 300 -15.93 -19.97 -5.39
CA GLY A 300 -15.48 -21.04 -4.52
C GLY A 300 -16.60 -21.82 -3.85
N VAL A 301 -16.23 -22.99 -3.36
CA VAL A 301 -17.07 -23.86 -2.53
C VAL A 301 -16.27 -24.21 -1.29
N ARG A 302 -16.92 -24.12 -0.14
CA ARG A 302 -16.41 -24.56 1.16
C ARG A 302 -17.36 -25.59 1.73
N TRP A 303 -16.83 -26.72 2.19
CA TRP A 303 -17.65 -27.75 2.83
C TRP A 303 -17.00 -28.24 4.11
N GLU A 304 -17.72 -28.09 5.23
CA GLU A 304 -17.37 -28.60 6.54
C GLU A 304 -18.11 -29.90 6.77
N GLN A 305 -17.39 -30.98 7.04
CA GLN A 305 -17.92 -32.32 7.22
C GLN A 305 -17.29 -32.95 8.46
N ALA A 306 -18.11 -33.56 9.32
CA ALA A 306 -17.60 -34.42 10.36
C ALA A 306 -17.50 -35.86 9.82
N TRP A 307 -16.33 -36.49 9.95
CA TRP A 307 -16.10 -37.87 9.53
C TRP A 307 -15.24 -38.60 10.56
N ALA A 308 -15.77 -39.67 11.13
CA ALA A 308 -15.08 -40.53 12.09
C ALA A 308 -14.43 -39.77 13.27
N GLY A 309 -15.09 -38.71 13.80
CA GLY A 309 -14.58 -37.90 14.90
C GLY A 309 -13.63 -36.78 14.47
N THR A 310 -13.27 -36.69 13.18
CA THR A 310 -12.40 -35.69 12.62
C THR A 310 -13.25 -34.62 11.90
N ALA A 311 -12.96 -33.34 12.11
CA ALA A 311 -13.56 -32.25 11.33
C ALA A 311 -12.76 -32.05 10.05
N LEU A 312 -13.42 -32.24 8.90
CA LEU A 312 -12.86 -32.06 7.57
C LEU A 312 -13.38 -30.75 6.98
N LEU A 313 -12.48 -29.92 6.45
CA LEU A 313 -12.81 -28.70 5.74
C LEU A 313 -12.24 -28.73 4.31
N TRP A 314 -13.12 -28.93 3.35
CA TRP A 314 -12.83 -28.89 1.93
C TRP A 314 -12.98 -27.47 1.39
N ARG A 315 -12.04 -27.03 0.56
CA ARG A 315 -12.17 -25.81 -0.21
C ARG A 315 -11.75 -26.06 -1.64
N VAL A 316 -12.59 -25.67 -2.58
CA VAL A 316 -12.31 -25.70 -4.02
C VAL A 316 -12.69 -24.35 -4.58
N GLY A 317 -11.86 -23.77 -5.43
CA GLY A 317 -12.10 -22.45 -6.00
C GLY A 317 -11.43 -22.22 -7.33
N VAL A 318 -11.93 -21.21 -8.00
CA VAL A 318 -11.37 -20.67 -9.25
C VAL A 318 -11.18 -19.18 -9.06
N ASP A 319 -9.94 -18.76 -9.12
CA ASP A 319 -9.59 -17.33 -9.13
C ASP A 319 -9.59 -16.84 -10.57
N ASN A 320 -10.05 -15.60 -10.79
CA ASN A 320 -10.18 -14.99 -12.11
C ASN A 320 -10.97 -15.87 -13.12
N VAL A 321 -12.21 -16.18 -12.76
CA VAL A 321 -13.09 -17.10 -13.53
C VAL A 321 -13.20 -16.68 -15.00
N THR A 322 -13.25 -15.38 -15.27
CA THR A 322 -13.37 -14.80 -16.61
C THR A 322 -12.05 -14.78 -17.38
N ASP A 323 -10.94 -15.19 -16.74
CA ASP A 323 -9.58 -15.12 -17.30
C ASP A 323 -9.24 -13.72 -17.82
N GLN A 324 -9.65 -12.68 -17.06
CA GLN A 324 -9.38 -11.29 -17.42
C GLN A 324 -7.89 -11.03 -17.51
N ARG A 325 -7.44 -10.51 -18.64
CA ARG A 325 -6.06 -10.09 -18.89
C ARG A 325 -5.97 -8.57 -18.73
N ALA A 326 -5.17 -8.13 -17.78
CA ALA A 326 -5.00 -6.71 -17.50
C ALA A 326 -3.65 -6.43 -16.82
N TRP A 327 -3.22 -5.19 -16.85
CA TRP A 327 -2.18 -4.67 -15.97
C TRP A 327 -2.83 -4.26 -14.65
N LYS A 328 -2.43 -4.91 -13.57
CA LYS A 328 -2.97 -4.66 -12.22
C LYS A 328 -2.40 -3.38 -11.62
N GLU A 329 -1.11 -3.16 -11.81
CA GLU A 329 -0.35 -2.05 -11.21
C GLU A 329 0.71 -1.53 -12.18
N SER A 330 1.05 -0.23 -12.01
CA SER A 330 2.07 0.44 -12.81
C SER A 330 2.93 1.38 -11.95
N PRO A 331 3.66 0.89 -10.93
CA PRO A 331 4.55 1.74 -10.16
C PRO A 331 5.64 2.36 -11.04
N TYR A 332 6.02 3.60 -10.72
CA TYR A 332 7.08 4.31 -11.38
C TYR A 332 8.27 4.47 -10.43
N GLN A 333 9.40 3.91 -10.81
CA GLN A 333 10.63 3.97 -10.01
C GLN A 333 11.85 4.07 -10.92
N PHE A 334 12.89 4.76 -10.47
CA PHE A 334 14.16 4.90 -11.20
C PHE A 334 14.03 5.41 -12.66
N GLY A 335 13.02 6.23 -12.94
CA GLY A 335 12.75 6.72 -14.29
C GLY A 335 11.97 5.75 -15.18
N HIS A 336 11.51 4.62 -14.67
CA HIS A 336 10.81 3.57 -15.43
C HIS A 336 9.43 3.25 -14.85
N ALA A 337 8.49 2.94 -15.74
CA ALA A 337 7.21 2.35 -15.36
C ALA A 337 7.34 0.81 -15.35
N TYR A 338 6.97 0.20 -14.23
CA TYR A 338 6.91 -1.26 -14.09
C TYR A 338 5.46 -1.71 -14.21
N LEU A 339 5.19 -2.68 -15.07
CA LEU A 339 3.84 -3.20 -15.29
C LEU A 339 3.69 -4.58 -14.66
N TYR A 340 2.79 -4.70 -13.69
CA TYR A 340 2.47 -5.97 -13.04
C TYR A 340 1.17 -6.54 -13.58
N PRO A 341 1.17 -7.73 -14.18
CA PRO A 341 -0.03 -8.34 -14.74
C PRO A 341 -0.99 -8.81 -13.64
N LEU A 342 -2.27 -8.78 -13.93
CA LEU A 342 -3.27 -9.49 -13.16
C LEU A 342 -3.02 -11.00 -13.27
N ALA A 343 -3.09 -11.71 -12.14
CA ALA A 343 -2.92 -13.16 -12.16
C ALA A 343 -3.95 -13.83 -13.09
N PRO A 344 -3.54 -14.79 -13.92
CA PRO A 344 -4.44 -15.52 -14.81
C PRO A 344 -5.40 -16.39 -14.00
N ARG A 345 -6.38 -17.01 -14.70
CA ARG A 345 -7.28 -17.98 -14.07
C ARG A 345 -6.48 -19.11 -13.45
N ALA A 346 -6.77 -19.40 -12.17
CA ALA A 346 -6.12 -20.45 -11.40
C ALA A 346 -7.15 -21.28 -10.63
N TRP A 347 -6.98 -22.60 -10.63
CA TRP A 347 -7.74 -23.53 -9.81
C TRP A 347 -6.98 -23.77 -8.51
N ARG A 348 -7.73 -23.86 -7.41
CA ARG A 348 -7.18 -24.19 -6.11
C ARG A 348 -8.07 -25.21 -5.40
N ALA A 349 -7.42 -26.13 -4.68
CA ALA A 349 -8.11 -27.08 -3.81
C ALA A 349 -7.30 -27.28 -2.53
N SER A 350 -7.98 -27.40 -1.40
CA SER A 350 -7.35 -27.74 -0.12
C SER A 350 -8.27 -28.58 0.74
N LEU A 351 -7.67 -29.44 1.54
CA LEU A 351 -8.32 -30.21 2.59
C LEU A 351 -7.59 -29.96 3.91
N GLN A 352 -8.33 -29.60 4.92
CA GLN A 352 -7.85 -29.46 6.29
C GLN A 352 -8.57 -30.50 7.16
N ALA A 353 -7.81 -31.27 7.93
CA ALA A 353 -8.34 -32.22 8.92
C ALA A 353 -7.96 -31.73 10.33
N SER A 354 -8.92 -31.70 11.25
CA SER A 354 -8.70 -31.31 12.65
C SER A 354 -9.18 -32.49 13.54
N PHE A 355 -8.25 -33.02 14.32
CA PHE A 355 -8.43 -34.22 15.18
C PHE A 355 -8.72 -33.84 16.62
#